data_d39322811a6abe3286ab2a5b0cfa5bae
#
_entry.id   d39322811a6abe3286ab2a5b0cfa5bae
#
_cell.length_a   1.000
_cell.length_b   1.000
_cell.length_c   1.000
_cell.angle_alpha   90.00
_cell.angle_beta   90.00
_cell.angle_gamma   90.00
#
_symmetry.space_group_name_H-M   'P 1'
#
loop_
_entity.id
_entity.type
_entity.pdbx_description
1 polymer ?
#
loop_
_entity_poly.entity_id
_entity_poly.type
_entity_poly.pdbx_seq_one_letter_code
_entity_poly.pdbx_strand_id
1 'polypeptide(L)'
;MHDVMRGPGTTAIHLIHGVGPPHDVERGAYFGDTAAIDDVVTEEPDAGSRAVGRAQGTYMLASQHEEVLTVAITVALTAGPYNGSTFSVAGRVGATTTRRRPRWSAARAGSGAPPAT
;
A
#
# COMPACT_ATOMS: atom_id res chain seq x y z
N MET A 1 6.19 -2.90 6.77
CA MET A 1 6.26 -2.98 5.31
C MET A 1 7.29 -1.97 4.82
N HIS A 2 8.20 -2.41 4.01
CA HIS A 2 9.37 -1.60 3.63
C HIS A 2 9.52 -1.56 2.11
N ASP A 3 9.24 -0.41 1.53
CA ASP A 3 9.34 -0.17 0.10
C ASP A 3 10.75 0.24 -0.30
N VAL A 4 11.25 -0.36 -1.38
CA VAL A 4 12.47 0.10 -2.04
C VAL A 4 12.11 0.46 -3.49
N MET A 5 12.13 1.73 -3.80
CA MET A 5 11.63 2.23 -5.09
C MET A 5 12.68 2.24 -6.20
N ARG A 6 13.96 2.24 -5.85
CA ARG A 6 15.04 2.34 -6.83
C ARG A 6 16.25 1.54 -6.41
N GLY A 7 17.03 1.13 -7.40
CA GLY A 7 18.31 0.47 -7.20
C GLY A 7 18.19 -1.01 -6.91
N PRO A 8 19.28 -1.64 -6.46
CA PRO A 8 19.28 -3.06 -6.13
C PRO A 8 18.26 -3.34 -5.02
N GLY A 9 17.55 -4.45 -5.15
CA GLY A 9 16.55 -4.84 -4.17
C GLY A 9 15.24 -4.07 -4.24
N THR A 10 14.95 -3.47 -5.39
CA THR A 10 13.69 -2.75 -5.61
C THR A 10 12.50 -3.66 -5.30
N THR A 11 11.60 -3.15 -4.46
CA THR A 11 10.40 -3.88 -4.03
C THR A 11 9.11 -3.27 -4.54
N ALA A 12 9.19 -2.08 -5.14
CA ALA A 12 8.04 -1.42 -5.73
C ALA A 12 8.42 -0.90 -7.13
N ILE A 13 7.63 -1.25 -8.12
CA ILE A 13 7.88 -0.85 -9.51
C ILE A 13 6.65 -0.21 -10.13
N HIS A 14 6.90 0.77 -10.97
CA HIS A 14 5.86 1.42 -11.75
C HIS A 14 5.40 0.48 -12.88
N LEU A 15 4.12 0.16 -12.90
CA LEU A 15 3.54 -0.71 -13.93
C LEU A 15 2.89 0.10 -15.05
N ILE A 16 2.17 1.14 -14.67
CA ILE A 16 1.38 1.94 -15.61
C ILE A 16 1.65 3.40 -15.31
N HIS A 17 2.00 4.14 -16.37
CA HIS A 17 2.02 5.58 -16.32
C HIS A 17 0.65 6.09 -16.70
N GLY A 18 -0.03 6.75 -15.79
CA GLY A 18 -1.35 7.29 -16.03
C GLY A 18 -1.33 8.34 -17.13
N VAL A 19 -2.41 8.42 -17.88
CA VAL A 19 -2.58 9.38 -18.96
C VAL A 19 -3.67 10.40 -18.64
N GLY A 20 -4.22 10.33 -17.46
CA GLY A 20 -5.24 11.25 -16.98
C GLY A 20 -4.65 12.58 -16.51
N PRO A 21 -5.48 13.41 -15.88
CA PRO A 21 -5.02 14.70 -15.38
C PRO A 21 -3.83 14.55 -14.42
N PRO A 22 -2.86 15.48 -14.47
CA PRO A 22 -1.74 15.44 -13.55
C PRO A 22 -2.19 15.84 -12.14
N HIS A 23 -1.67 15.14 -11.15
CA HIS A 23 -1.79 15.52 -9.75
C HIS A 23 -0.63 16.40 -9.33
N ASP A 24 0.55 16.05 -9.81
CA ASP A 24 1.76 16.79 -9.54
C ASP A 24 2.69 16.63 -10.73
N VAL A 25 2.77 17.66 -11.55
CA VAL A 25 3.58 17.65 -12.76
C VAL A 25 5.06 17.53 -12.42
N GLU A 26 5.51 18.19 -11.35
CA GLU A 26 6.92 18.16 -10.97
C GLU A 26 7.36 16.77 -10.52
N ARG A 27 6.51 16.07 -9.81
CA ARG A 27 6.79 14.70 -9.38
C ARG A 27 6.36 13.66 -10.40
N GLY A 28 5.72 14.09 -11.48
CA GLY A 28 5.25 13.17 -12.51
C GLY A 28 4.13 12.26 -12.05
N ALA A 29 3.25 12.75 -11.20
CA ALA A 29 2.14 11.98 -10.68
C ALA A 29 0.87 12.27 -11.48
N TYR A 30 0.27 11.24 -12.02
CA TYR A 30 -0.90 11.34 -12.89
C TYR A 30 -1.98 10.36 -12.48
N PHE A 31 -3.22 10.73 -12.73
CA PHE A 31 -4.35 9.83 -12.55
C PHE A 31 -4.13 8.54 -13.37
N GLY A 32 -4.22 7.42 -12.71
CA GLY A 32 -4.00 6.11 -13.32
C GLY A 32 -2.61 5.51 -13.09
N ASP A 33 -1.68 6.27 -12.50
CA ASP A 33 -0.38 5.72 -12.14
C ASP A 33 -0.55 4.52 -11.22
N THR A 34 0.04 3.40 -11.61
CA THR A 34 -0.10 2.13 -10.88
C THR A 34 1.27 1.53 -10.62
N ALA A 35 1.45 1.00 -9.44
CA ALA A 35 2.67 0.31 -9.05
C ALA A 35 2.37 -1.05 -8.43
N ALA A 36 3.27 -2.01 -8.67
CA ALA A 36 3.25 -3.28 -7.97
C ALA A 36 4.25 -3.23 -6.83
N ILE A 37 3.93 -3.87 -5.74
CA ILE A 37 4.81 -3.98 -4.58
C ILE A 37 5.01 -5.43 -4.16
N ASP A 38 6.18 -5.70 -3.62
CA ASP A 38 6.52 -6.95 -2.98
C ASP A 38 7.48 -6.62 -1.83
N ASP A 39 6.92 -6.29 -0.68
CA ASP A 39 7.66 -5.74 0.45
C ASP A 39 7.78 -6.73 1.59
N VAL A 40 8.89 -6.65 2.32
CA VAL A 40 9.02 -7.38 3.56
C VAL A 40 8.19 -6.69 4.65
N VAL A 41 7.52 -7.50 5.46
CA VAL A 41 6.83 -7.05 6.67
C VAL A 41 7.64 -7.51 7.87
N THR A 42 7.96 -6.59 8.76
CA THR A 42 8.75 -6.87 9.95
C THR A 42 7.95 -6.62 11.22
N GLU A 43 8.40 -7.22 12.33
CA GLU A 43 7.76 -7.05 13.64
C GLU A 43 7.75 -5.61 14.11
N GLU A 44 8.86 -4.91 13.87
CA GLU A 44 9.07 -3.55 14.32
C GLU A 44 9.21 -2.62 13.11
N PRO A 45 9.08 -1.31 13.29
CA PRO A 45 9.28 -0.36 12.20
C PRO A 45 10.67 -0.41 11.57
N ASP A 46 11.67 -0.86 12.31
CA ASP A 46 13.03 -1.01 11.81
C ASP A 46 13.09 -2.15 10.79
N ALA A 47 13.60 -1.87 9.60
CA ALA A 47 13.77 -2.84 8.54
C ALA A 47 14.71 -4.00 8.91
N GLY A 48 15.58 -3.80 9.89
CA GLY A 48 16.46 -4.84 10.43
C GLY A 48 15.80 -5.76 11.43
N SER A 49 14.56 -5.50 11.84
CA SER A 49 13.86 -6.36 12.77
C SER A 49 13.42 -7.66 12.08
N ARG A 50 12.91 -8.60 12.87
CA ARG A 50 12.53 -9.91 12.36
C ARG A 50 11.46 -9.81 11.28
N ALA A 51 11.71 -10.46 10.14
CA ALA A 51 10.72 -10.57 9.08
C ALA A 51 9.63 -11.55 9.49
N VAL A 52 8.37 -11.13 9.34
CA VAL A 52 7.20 -11.94 9.71
C VAL A 52 6.24 -12.16 8.56
N GLY A 53 6.50 -11.55 7.42
CA GLY A 53 5.64 -11.72 6.25
C GLY A 53 6.10 -10.94 5.04
N ARG A 54 5.29 -11.03 4.00
CA ARG A 54 5.46 -10.24 2.78
C ARG A 54 4.14 -9.61 2.42
N ALA A 55 4.21 -8.38 1.94
CA ALA A 55 3.06 -7.63 1.44
C ALA A 55 3.20 -7.52 -0.08
N GLN A 56 2.26 -8.07 -0.80
CA GLN A 56 2.29 -8.12 -2.26
C GLN A 56 1.00 -7.59 -2.85
N GLY A 57 1.08 -6.77 -3.87
CA GLY A 57 -0.11 -6.24 -4.50
C GLY A 57 0.16 -5.01 -5.32
N THR A 58 -0.85 -4.14 -5.36
CA THR A 58 -0.80 -2.93 -6.18
C THR A 58 -1.34 -1.72 -5.43
N TYR A 59 -0.89 -0.55 -5.84
CA TYR A 59 -1.57 0.69 -5.50
C TYR A 59 -1.67 1.57 -6.75
N MET A 60 -2.67 2.46 -6.75
CA MET A 60 -3.00 3.26 -7.92
C MET A 60 -3.44 4.66 -7.49
N LEU A 61 -2.97 5.67 -8.23
CA LEU A 61 -3.57 7.00 -8.14
C LEU A 61 -4.91 6.98 -8.86
N ALA A 62 -5.97 6.79 -8.12
CA ALA A 62 -7.28 6.46 -8.67
C ALA A 62 -8.30 7.59 -8.58
N SER A 63 -7.89 8.78 -8.19
CA SER A 63 -8.75 9.96 -8.21
C SER A 63 -8.38 10.88 -9.34
N GLN A 64 -9.37 11.46 -9.99
CA GLN A 64 -9.14 12.39 -11.10
C GLN A 64 -8.58 13.73 -10.63
N HIS A 65 -8.89 14.15 -9.43
CA HIS A 65 -8.59 15.51 -8.98
C HIS A 65 -7.84 15.59 -7.65
N GLU A 66 -7.75 14.50 -6.91
CA GLU A 66 -7.11 14.47 -5.60
C GLU A 66 -5.97 13.46 -5.59
N GLU A 67 -4.98 13.69 -4.74
CA GLU A 67 -3.93 12.71 -4.52
C GLU A 67 -4.46 11.59 -3.61
N VAL A 68 -5.16 10.66 -4.21
CA VAL A 68 -5.74 9.53 -3.51
C VAL A 68 -5.24 8.23 -4.11
N LEU A 69 -4.68 7.40 -3.26
CA LEU A 69 -4.29 6.04 -3.63
C LEU A 69 -5.41 5.07 -3.28
N THR A 70 -5.65 4.13 -4.15
CA THR A 70 -6.36 2.90 -3.80
C THR A 70 -5.35 1.79 -3.71
N VAL A 71 -5.51 0.91 -2.74
CA VAL A 71 -4.58 -0.19 -2.50
C VAL A 71 -5.30 -1.52 -2.49
N ALA A 72 -4.62 -2.54 -2.99
CA ALA A 72 -5.08 -3.93 -2.93
C ALA A 72 -3.84 -4.78 -2.65
N ILE A 73 -3.68 -5.18 -1.40
CA ILE A 73 -2.45 -5.83 -0.92
C ILE A 73 -2.83 -7.10 -0.18
N THR A 74 -2.10 -8.17 -0.47
CA THR A 74 -2.20 -9.41 0.28
C THR A 74 -0.95 -9.57 1.12
N VAL A 75 -1.13 -9.82 2.41
CA VAL A 75 -0.04 -10.11 3.33
C VAL A 75 0.01 -11.61 3.56
N ALA A 76 1.17 -12.20 3.27
CA ALA A 76 1.44 -13.60 3.55
C ALA A 76 2.32 -13.68 4.80
N LEU A 77 1.87 -14.38 5.81
CA LEU A 77 2.65 -14.55 7.04
C LEU A 77 3.64 -15.70 6.86
N THR A 78 4.88 -15.43 7.20
CA THR A 78 5.99 -16.37 7.00
C THR A 78 6.62 -16.83 8.31
N ALA A 79 6.11 -16.34 9.43
CA ALA A 79 6.63 -16.70 10.76
C ALA A 79 5.51 -16.62 11.79
N GLY A 80 5.73 -17.25 12.93
CA GLY A 80 4.78 -17.24 14.03
C GLY A 80 3.69 -18.30 13.90
N PRO A 81 2.69 -18.27 14.80
CA PRO A 81 1.66 -19.30 14.88
C PRO A 81 0.75 -19.35 13.64
N TYR A 82 0.67 -18.25 12.87
CA TYR A 82 -0.14 -18.18 11.67
C TYR A 82 0.68 -18.26 10.39
N ASN A 83 1.90 -18.80 10.47
CA ASN A 83 2.75 -19.00 9.29
C ASN A 83 1.99 -19.77 8.22
N GLY A 84 2.03 -19.28 6.99
CA GLY A 84 1.31 -19.84 5.86
C GLY A 84 -0.07 -19.23 5.61
N SER A 85 -0.55 -18.42 6.53
CA SER A 85 -1.82 -17.72 6.36
C SER A 85 -1.64 -16.46 5.52
N THR A 86 -2.71 -16.06 4.86
CA THR A 86 -2.75 -14.79 4.12
C THR A 86 -3.97 -13.99 4.53
N PHE A 87 -3.86 -12.67 4.44
CA PHE A 87 -5.01 -11.79 4.53
C PHE A 87 -4.85 -10.65 3.53
N SER A 88 -5.96 -10.08 3.12
CA SER A 88 -5.95 -9.01 2.12
C SER A 88 -6.48 -7.72 2.71
N VAL A 89 -5.90 -6.63 2.24
CA VAL A 89 -6.26 -5.28 2.64
C VAL A 89 -6.58 -4.51 1.38
N ALA A 90 -7.71 -3.84 1.38
CA ALA A 90 -8.09 -2.96 0.29
C ALA A 90 -8.63 -1.67 0.87
N GLY A 91 -8.34 -0.56 0.21
CA GLY A 91 -8.83 0.70 0.74
C GLY A 91 -8.33 1.91 0.00
N ARG A 92 -8.62 3.04 0.58
CA ARG A 92 -8.37 4.37 0.03
C ARG A 92 -7.48 5.14 1.00
N VAL A 93 -6.40 5.71 0.46
CA VAL A 93 -5.43 6.49 1.24
C VAL A 93 -5.28 7.86 0.61
N GLY A 94 -5.54 8.91 1.37
CA GLY A 94 -5.26 10.27 0.92
C GLY A 94 -3.78 10.57 1.08
N ALA A 95 -3.09 10.82 -0.02
CA ALA A 95 -1.65 11.01 0.00
C ALA A 95 -1.22 12.29 0.72
N THR A 96 -2.09 13.27 0.79
CA THR A 96 -1.80 14.54 1.47
C THR A 96 -2.15 14.51 2.96
N THR A 97 -2.67 13.40 3.46
CA THR A 97 -3.13 13.29 4.84
C THR A 97 -2.28 12.31 5.62
N THR A 98 -0.98 12.47 5.53
CA THR A 98 -0.01 11.54 6.12
C THR A 98 -0.15 11.34 7.62
N ARG A 99 -0.75 12.30 8.31
CA ARG A 99 -0.99 12.21 9.75
C ARG A 99 -2.27 11.51 10.12
N ARG A 100 -3.13 11.24 9.14
CA ARG A 100 -4.38 10.53 9.37
C ARG A 100 -4.17 9.05 9.17
N ARG A 101 -4.91 8.28 9.94
CA ARG A 101 -5.00 6.85 9.69
C ARG A 101 -5.74 6.64 8.37
N PRO A 102 -5.26 5.71 7.53
CA PRO A 102 -6.00 5.35 6.33
C PRO A 102 -7.41 4.86 6.68
N ARG A 103 -8.37 5.17 5.83
CA ARG A 103 -9.76 4.76 6.05
C ARG A 103 -9.92 3.25 6.16
N TRP A 104 -9.21 2.51 5.34
CA TRP A 104 -9.26 1.06 5.40
C TRP A 104 -8.78 0.53 6.75
N SER A 105 -7.79 1.16 7.35
CA SER A 105 -7.29 0.81 8.67
C SER A 105 -8.36 1.03 9.74
N ALA A 106 -9.04 2.16 9.69
CA ALA A 106 -10.13 2.46 10.61
C ALA A 106 -11.31 1.50 10.44
N ALA A 107 -11.65 1.18 9.21
CA ALA A 107 -12.74 0.26 8.92
C ALA A 107 -12.46 -1.13 9.47
N ARG A 108 -11.22 -1.61 9.36
CA ARG A 108 -10.85 -2.90 9.94
C ARG A 108 -10.91 -2.90 11.44
N ALA A 109 -10.54 -1.80 12.06
CA ALA A 109 -10.61 -1.68 13.51
C ALA A 109 -12.04 -1.84 14.03
N GLY A 110 -13.02 -1.66 13.19
CA GLY A 110 -14.41 -1.91 13.48
C GLY A 110 -14.81 -3.37 13.52
N SER A 111 -13.86 -4.28 13.68
CA SER A 111 -14.13 -5.71 13.89
C SER A 111 -14.79 -6.41 12.71
N GLY A 112 -14.39 -6.05 11.54
CA GLY A 112 -14.94 -6.68 10.35
C GLY A 112 -16.36 -6.25 10.02
N ALA A 113 -17.06 -5.64 10.93
CA ALA A 113 -18.29 -4.97 10.56
C ALA A 113 -17.91 -3.62 10.00
N PRO A 114 -17.99 -3.42 8.70
CA PRO A 114 -17.63 -2.12 8.16
C PRO A 114 -18.56 -1.07 8.77
N PRO A 115 -18.03 0.10 9.09
CA PRO A 115 -18.91 1.20 9.46
C PRO A 115 -19.92 1.37 8.36
N ALA A 116 -21.09 1.80 8.71
CA ALA A 116 -22.18 1.97 7.76
C ALA A 116 -21.88 2.97 6.65
N THR A 117 -20.73 3.48 6.64
CA THR A 117 -20.32 4.45 5.63
C THR A 117 -18.90 4.23 5.23
#